data_46506c427d65df1b9e718ca21f6fdfb8
#
_entry.id   46506c427d65df1b9e718ca21f6fdfb8
#
_cell.length_a   1.000
_cell.length_b   1.000
_cell.length_c   1.000
_cell.angle_alpha   90.00
_cell.angle_beta   90.00
_cell.angle_gamma   90.00
#
_symmetry.space_group_name_H-M   'P 1'
#
loop_
_entity.id
_entity.type
_entity.pdbx_description
1 polymer ?
#
loop_
_entity_poly.entity_id
_entity_poly.type
_entity_poly.pdbx_seq_one_letter_code
_entity_poly.pdbx_strand_id
1 'polypeptide(L)' 'MIKFRLNGKIFELENDISVYDFLAQNGYELKFIALERDGEILPKKLWHEHFMSEAKDYEIVTLVGGG' A
#
# COMPACT_ATOMS: atom_id res chain seq x y z
N MET A 1 15.20 7.89 -5.50
CA MET A 1 14.56 7.57 -4.22
C MET A 1 13.06 7.84 -4.31
N ILE A 2 12.27 6.92 -3.79
CA ILE A 2 10.81 7.04 -3.86
C ILE A 2 10.29 7.43 -2.49
N LYS A 3 9.61 8.55 -2.41
CA LYS A 3 9.12 9.08 -1.15
C LYS A 3 7.60 9.20 -1.21
N PHE A 4 6.93 8.60 -0.25
CA PHE A 4 5.46 8.62 -0.21
C PHE A 4 4.99 8.62 1.24
N ARG A 5 3.68 8.75 1.41
CA ARG A 5 3.09 8.71 2.74
C ARG A 5 2.21 7.47 2.85
N LEU A 6 2.28 6.82 4.00
CA LEU A 6 1.43 5.67 4.30
C LEU A 6 0.89 5.83 5.70
N ASN A 7 -0.44 5.91 5.81
CA ASN A 7 -1.12 6.14 7.09
C ASN A 7 -0.53 7.32 7.84
N GLY A 8 -0.24 8.41 7.12
CA GLY A 8 0.29 9.62 7.69
C GLY A 8 1.79 9.63 7.95
N LYS A 9 2.48 8.53 7.68
CA LYS A 9 3.93 8.45 7.90
C LYS A 9 4.67 8.50 6.58
N ILE A 10 5.82 9.18 6.59
CA ILE A 10 6.66 9.29 5.40
C ILE A 10 7.56 8.06 5.29
N PHE A 11 7.57 7.46 4.11
CA PHE A 11 8.47 6.35 3.78
C PHE A 11 9.37 6.78 2.63
N GLU A 12 10.61 6.31 2.65
CA GLU A 12 11.56 6.54 1.56
C GLU A 12 12.16 5.20 1.16
N LEU A 13 12.10 4.91 -0.12
CA LEU A 13 12.63 3.65 -0.67
C LEU A 13 13.67 3.95 -1.71
N GLU A 14 14.72 3.14 -1.76
CA GLU A 14 15.78 3.33 -2.75
C GLU A 14 15.46 2.69 -4.08
N ASN A 15 14.68 1.63 -4.07
CA ASN A 15 14.34 0.87 -5.27
C ASN A 15 12.85 0.69 -5.43
N ASP A 16 12.42 0.50 -6.65
CA ASP A 16 11.02 0.22 -6.93
C ASP A 16 10.60 -1.09 -6.27
N ILE A 17 9.38 -1.11 -5.78
CA ILE A 17 8.82 -2.32 -5.20
C ILE A 17 7.32 -2.32 -5.50
N SER A 18 6.78 -3.49 -5.80
CA SER A 18 5.35 -3.58 -6.04
C SER A 18 4.57 -3.32 -4.76
N VAL A 19 3.34 -2.89 -4.93
CA VAL A 19 2.46 -2.68 -3.78
C VAL A 19 2.34 -3.97 -2.97
N TYR A 20 2.16 -5.09 -3.68
CA TYR A 20 2.03 -6.39 -3.01
C TYR A 20 3.25 -6.70 -2.15
N ASP A 21 4.43 -6.61 -2.74
CA ASP A 21 5.65 -6.95 -2.01
C ASP A 21 5.91 -6.00 -0.85
N PHE A 22 5.63 -4.72 -1.04
CA PHE A 22 5.82 -3.75 0.02
C PHE A 22 4.94 -4.08 1.23
N LEU A 23 3.68 -4.36 0.99
CA LEU A 23 2.76 -4.67 2.09
C LEU A 23 3.11 -5.99 2.76
N ALA A 24 3.49 -6.99 1.97
CA ALA A 24 3.88 -8.29 2.52
C ALA A 24 5.13 -8.16 3.39
N GLN A 25 6.12 -7.40 2.93
CA GLN A 25 7.36 -7.23 3.68
C GLN A 25 7.17 -6.46 4.96
N ASN A 26 6.15 -5.63 5.02
CA ASN A 26 5.87 -4.85 6.22
C ASN A 26 4.91 -5.54 7.17
N GLY A 27 4.61 -6.81 6.92
CA GLY A 27 3.88 -7.62 7.88
C GLY A 27 2.37 -7.51 7.85
N TYR A 28 1.82 -6.93 6.83
CA TYR A 28 0.37 -6.81 6.76
C TYR A 28 -0.27 -8.12 6.33
N GLU A 29 -1.43 -8.42 6.92
CA GLU A 29 -2.24 -9.55 6.50
C GLU A 29 -3.05 -9.12 5.29
N LEU A 30 -2.56 -9.46 4.11
CA LEU A 30 -3.08 -8.89 2.87
C LEU A 30 -4.56 -9.16 2.63
N LYS A 31 -5.06 -10.29 3.10
CA LYS A 31 -6.46 -10.61 2.87
C LYS A 31 -7.42 -9.85 3.76
N PHE A 32 -6.90 -9.17 4.78
CA PHE A 32 -7.76 -8.43 5.72
C PHE A 32 -7.63 -6.93 5.60
N ILE A 33 -6.98 -6.45 4.54
CA ILE A 33 -6.82 -5.02 4.38
C ILE A 33 -7.26 -4.57 2.98
N ALA A 34 -7.59 -3.30 2.90
CA ALA A 34 -7.78 -2.62 1.62
C ALA A 34 -6.79 -1.48 1.57
N LEU A 35 -6.41 -1.08 0.38
CA LEU A 35 -5.45 0.01 0.20
C LEU A 35 -6.09 1.12 -0.62
N GLU A 36 -5.95 2.34 -0.12
CA GLU A 36 -6.33 3.53 -0.87
C GLU A 36 -5.08 4.25 -1.31
N ARG A 37 -5.12 4.80 -2.52
CA ARG A 37 -4.06 5.64 -3.04
C ARG A 37 -4.70 6.96 -3.46
N ASP A 38 -4.29 8.04 -2.81
CA ASP A 38 -4.86 9.37 -3.05
C ASP A 38 -6.38 9.38 -2.96
N GLY A 39 -6.91 8.64 -1.99
CA GLY A 39 -8.34 8.62 -1.73
C GLY A 39 -9.14 7.61 -2.53
N GLU A 40 -8.50 6.85 -3.39
CA GLU A 40 -9.20 5.86 -4.20
C GLU A 40 -8.70 4.46 -3.92
N ILE A 41 -9.62 3.51 -3.86
CA ILE A 41 -9.27 2.11 -3.63
C ILE A 41 -8.42 1.59 -4.78
N LEU A 42 -7.29 0.97 -4.44
CA LEU A 42 -6.47 0.25 -5.40
C LEU A 42 -6.82 -1.23 -5.28
N PRO A 43 -7.48 -1.82 -6.26
CA PRO A 43 -7.92 -3.23 -6.15
C PRO A 43 -6.77 -4.20 -5.94
N LYS A 44 -6.99 -5.19 -5.11
CA LYS A 44 -5.94 -6.16 -4.78
C LYS A 44 -5.35 -6.85 -6.00
N LYS A 45 -6.19 -7.11 -6.99
CA LYS A 45 -5.72 -7.80 -8.19
C LYS A 45 -4.67 -7.01 -8.95
N LEU A 46 -4.56 -5.71 -8.66
CA LEU A 46 -3.56 -4.86 -9.31
C LEU A 46 -2.30 -4.66 -8.48
N TRP A 47 -2.27 -5.18 -7.25
CA TRP A 47 -1.14 -4.92 -6.36
C TRP A 47 0.20 -5.46 -6.87
N HIS A 48 0.17 -6.54 -7.66
CA HIS A 48 1.40 -7.07 -8.26
C HIS A 48 1.90 -6.24 -9.43
N GLU A 49 1.01 -5.49 -10.05
CA GLU A 49 1.32 -4.75 -11.26
C GLU A 49 1.60 -3.27 -10.99
N HIS A 50 1.25 -2.78 -9.83
CA HIS A 50 1.46 -1.38 -9.46
C HIS A 50 2.59 -1.27 -8.45
N PHE A 51 3.38 -0.23 -8.59
CA PHE A 51 4.52 0.01 -7.71
C PHE A 51 4.19 1.14 -6.75
N MET A 52 4.82 1.09 -5.56
CA MET A 52 4.73 2.22 -4.64
C MET A 52 5.34 3.42 -5.35
N SER A 53 4.63 4.53 -5.36
CA SER A 53 4.97 5.65 -6.25
C SER A 53 5.26 6.93 -5.50
N GLU A 54 6.12 7.74 -6.11
CA GLU A 54 6.54 9.03 -5.56
C GLU A 54 5.34 9.94 -5.29
N ALA A 55 5.36 10.59 -4.14
CA ALA A 55 4.42 11.64 -3.78
C ALA A 55 2.97 11.19 -3.62
N LYS A 56 2.74 9.89 -3.52
CA LYS A 56 1.38 9.37 -3.31
C LYS A 56 1.06 9.30 -1.83
N ASP A 57 -0.23 9.37 -1.54
CA ASP A 57 -0.74 9.27 -0.19
C ASP A 57 -1.52 7.97 -0.07
N TYR A 58 -0.93 7.01 0.63
CA TYR A 58 -1.54 5.69 0.78
C TYR A 58 -2.19 5.55 2.14
N GLU A 59 -3.31 4.83 2.17
CA GLU A 59 -3.99 4.54 3.43
C GLU A 59 -4.41 3.08 3.46
N ILE A 60 -4.10 2.42 4.57
CA ILE A 60 -4.49 1.03 4.76
C ILE A 60 -5.70 0.98 5.67
N VAL A 61 -6.73 0.31 5.22
CA VAL A 61 -7.96 0.14 5.98
C VAL A 61 -8.10 -1.33 6.33
N THR A 62 -8.28 -1.62 7.60
CA THR A 62 -8.46 -3.00 8.04
C THR A 62 -9.92 -3.40 7.84
N LEU A 63 -10.09 -4.53 7.20
CA LEU A 63 -11.43 -5.08 6.97
C LEU A 63 -11.80 -5.90 8.19
N VAL A 64 -12.73 -5.37 8.98
CA VAL A 64 -13.15 -6.03 10.20
C VAL A 64 -14.56 -6.58 10.06
N GLY A 65 -14.98 -7.31 11.06
CA GLY A 65 -16.33 -7.82 11.05
C GLY A 65 -16.43 -9.11 10.29
N GLY A 66 -15.41 -9.64 10.00
CA GLY A 66 -15.26 -10.96 9.53
C GLY A 66 -16.29 -11.47 8.66
N GLY A 67 -16.51 -11.02 8.37
CA GLY A 67 -17.28 -11.81 7.69
C GLY A 67 -16.74 -12.54 6.69
#